data_a9cd43a9971cba8d46329f39a480cede
#
_entry.id   a9cd43a9971cba8d46329f39a480cede
#
_cell.length_a   1.000
_cell.length_b   1.000
_cell.length_c   1.000
_cell.angle_alpha   90.00
_cell.angle_beta   90.00
_cell.angle_gamma   90.00
#
_symmetry.space_group_name_H-M   'P 1'
#
loop_
_entity.id
_entity.type
_entity.pdbx_description
1 polymer ?
#
loop_
_entity_poly.entity_id
_entity_poly.type
_entity_poly.pdbx_seq_one_letter_code
_entity_poly.pdbx_strand_id
1 'polypeptide(L)'
;MTSPHDNLFHRVMQHPALVAGWLRTLLPTRIAAAVDWSTFAPAAERIPGLRLHSQRADLVFAVDLHGEAARVITVVEHKSAPDPSLPAQMLRYCVHVLHVCRRRGAPEAAVVLPIVLHHGGRPWSAPTLLVQGPDLARALLPWQPRQRLLVDDLEPRREQDLLTAPLPPAVRLLFLCLRHGRGGSESEVLAALDRWSQVLRDVEADDGPPLPYDLLDAFGWYLLDTTDVGEDALQRAFNRHLQHPENNPMTTGQRIRAESRSLGRVEGQARLLLKLLQRRFGPLNQIQQDRIRNATAEELERWTDRVLDAATFDDVVA
;
A
#
# COMPACT_ATOMS: atom_id res chain seq x y z
N MET A 1 -10.71 7.26 -5.64
CA MET A 1 -9.60 7.51 -4.69
C MET A 1 -9.41 6.24 -3.90
N THR A 2 -8.21 5.72 -3.75
CA THR A 2 -7.88 4.61 -2.86
C THR A 2 -8.02 5.09 -1.41
N SER A 3 -8.55 4.25 -0.52
CA SER A 3 -8.70 4.62 0.89
C SER A 3 -7.33 4.70 1.58
N PRO A 4 -7.17 5.48 2.68
CA PRO A 4 -5.94 5.49 3.48
C PRO A 4 -5.54 4.09 3.94
N HIS A 5 -6.51 3.25 4.27
CA HIS A 5 -6.30 1.86 4.68
C HIS A 5 -5.68 1.01 3.55
N ASP A 6 -6.20 1.14 2.32
CA ASP A 6 -5.66 0.43 1.14
C ASP A 6 -4.24 0.91 0.83
N ASN A 7 -3.99 2.24 0.93
CA ASN A 7 -2.67 2.80 0.69
C ASN A 7 -1.62 2.25 1.68
N LEU A 8 -1.94 2.24 2.99
CA LEU A 8 -1.04 1.70 4.00
C LEU A 8 -0.82 0.19 3.80
N PHE A 9 -1.92 -0.56 3.58
CA PHE A 9 -1.85 -2.00 3.31
C PHE A 9 -0.91 -2.30 2.13
N HIS A 10 -1.12 -1.65 0.99
CA HIS A 10 -0.27 -1.85 -0.18
C HIS A 10 1.19 -1.45 0.07
N ARG A 11 1.42 -0.32 0.76
CA ARG A 11 2.77 0.16 1.05
C ARG A 11 3.60 -0.85 1.85
N VAL A 12 2.97 -1.52 2.82
CA VAL A 12 3.63 -2.53 3.65
C VAL A 12 3.64 -3.89 2.95
N MET A 13 2.48 -4.36 2.48
CA MET A 13 2.32 -5.74 2.05
C MET A 13 2.77 -6.01 0.60
N GLN A 14 3.19 -5.01 -0.17
CA GLN A 14 3.86 -5.25 -1.46
C GLN A 14 5.25 -5.90 -1.30
N HIS A 15 5.83 -5.90 -0.11
CA HIS A 15 7.17 -6.45 0.16
C HIS A 15 7.10 -7.94 0.50
N PRO A 16 7.68 -8.83 -0.34
CA PRO A 16 7.54 -10.27 -0.19
C PRO A 16 8.00 -10.81 1.16
N ALA A 17 9.08 -10.28 1.72
CA ALA A 17 9.60 -10.72 3.02
C ALA A 17 8.59 -10.51 4.16
N LEU A 18 7.87 -9.38 4.15
CA LEU A 18 6.85 -9.07 5.15
C LEU A 18 5.64 -9.99 5.02
N VAL A 19 5.18 -10.22 3.77
CA VAL A 19 4.06 -11.14 3.50
C VAL A 19 4.45 -12.58 3.84
N ALA A 20 5.65 -13.04 3.49
CA ALA A 20 6.13 -14.36 3.86
C ALA A 20 6.15 -14.55 5.39
N GLY A 21 6.62 -13.54 6.14
CA GLY A 21 6.60 -13.55 7.60
C GLY A 21 5.18 -13.65 8.16
N TRP A 22 4.22 -12.92 7.61
CA TRP A 22 2.80 -13.02 7.96
C TRP A 22 2.23 -14.39 7.64
N LEU A 23 2.43 -14.90 6.42
CA LEU A 23 1.87 -16.17 5.98
C LEU A 23 2.41 -17.37 6.79
N ARG A 24 3.66 -17.33 7.26
CA ARG A 24 4.20 -18.36 8.16
C ARG A 24 3.40 -18.50 9.44
N THR A 25 2.81 -17.43 9.93
CA THR A 25 1.97 -17.46 11.15
C THR A 25 0.51 -17.79 10.87
N LEU A 26 0.02 -17.47 9.67
CA LEU A 26 -1.38 -17.64 9.26
C LEU A 26 -1.66 -19.08 8.78
N LEU A 27 -0.70 -19.67 8.06
CA LEU A 27 -0.87 -20.99 7.48
C LEU A 27 -0.78 -22.11 8.54
N PRO A 28 -1.55 -23.19 8.38
CA PRO A 28 -1.34 -24.39 9.21
C PRO A 28 0.11 -24.85 9.16
N THR A 29 0.67 -25.23 10.29
CA THR A 29 2.10 -25.57 10.46
C THR A 29 2.61 -26.54 9.40
N ARG A 30 1.79 -27.57 9.04
CA ARG A 30 2.15 -28.54 8.00
C ARG A 30 2.34 -27.88 6.63
N ILE A 31 1.49 -26.91 6.27
CA ILE A 31 1.59 -26.20 4.99
C ILE A 31 2.79 -25.23 5.04
N ALA A 32 2.93 -24.47 6.11
CA ALA A 32 4.04 -23.55 6.28
C ALA A 32 5.41 -24.25 6.22
N ALA A 33 5.51 -25.47 6.73
CA ALA A 33 6.73 -26.29 6.68
C ALA A 33 7.02 -26.87 5.28
N ALA A 34 6.01 -27.05 4.43
CA ALA A 34 6.18 -27.58 3.08
C ALA A 34 6.58 -26.47 2.07
N VAL A 35 6.44 -25.20 2.42
CA VAL A 35 6.72 -24.05 1.53
C VAL A 35 8.22 -23.75 1.52
N ASP A 36 8.79 -23.65 0.31
CA ASP A 36 10.14 -23.10 0.12
C ASP A 36 10.10 -21.56 0.11
N TRP A 37 10.18 -20.98 1.30
CA TRP A 37 10.11 -19.54 1.50
C TRP A 37 11.20 -18.74 0.79
N SER A 38 12.32 -19.38 0.40
CA SER A 38 13.38 -18.70 -0.37
C SER A 38 12.92 -18.34 -1.79
N THR A 39 11.88 -19.04 -2.28
CA THR A 39 11.29 -18.82 -3.60
C THR A 39 10.09 -17.88 -3.59
N PHE A 40 9.68 -17.34 -2.42
CA PHE A 40 8.53 -16.46 -2.30
C PHE A 40 8.78 -15.11 -2.98
N ALA A 41 8.01 -14.79 -4.01
CA ALA A 41 8.17 -13.55 -4.79
C ALA A 41 6.83 -13.08 -5.40
N PRO A 42 6.73 -11.82 -5.86
CA PRO A 42 5.58 -11.36 -6.61
C PRO A 42 5.28 -12.28 -7.80
N ALA A 43 4.02 -12.66 -7.98
CA ALA A 43 3.67 -13.63 -9.02
C ALA A 43 3.98 -13.13 -10.43
N ALA A 44 3.96 -11.82 -10.68
CA ALA A 44 4.32 -11.21 -11.96
C ALA A 44 5.79 -11.48 -12.36
N GLU A 45 6.69 -11.60 -11.39
CA GLU A 45 8.10 -11.92 -11.62
C GLU A 45 8.31 -13.40 -11.98
N ARG A 46 7.46 -14.28 -11.45
CA ARG A 46 7.58 -15.73 -11.59
C ARG A 46 6.69 -16.31 -12.69
N ILE A 47 5.65 -15.56 -13.11
CA ILE A 47 4.67 -15.98 -14.12
C ILE A 47 4.60 -14.88 -15.18
N PRO A 48 5.42 -14.95 -16.25
CA PRO A 48 5.44 -13.93 -17.29
C PRO A 48 4.05 -13.69 -17.90
N GLY A 49 3.64 -12.44 -17.97
CA GLY A 49 2.36 -12.04 -18.57
C GLY A 49 1.15 -12.17 -17.65
N LEU A 50 1.34 -12.48 -16.36
CA LEU A 50 0.29 -12.31 -15.37
C LEU A 50 0.07 -10.81 -15.13
N ARG A 51 -0.99 -10.26 -15.73
CA ARG A 51 -1.43 -8.88 -15.52
C ARG A 51 -2.79 -8.90 -14.84
N LEU A 52 -2.82 -8.49 -13.58
CA LEU A 52 -4.05 -8.44 -12.79
C LEU A 52 -4.75 -7.08 -12.85
N HIS A 53 -4.22 -6.11 -13.63
CA HIS A 53 -4.74 -4.76 -13.76
C HIS A 53 -6.22 -4.67 -14.14
N SER A 54 -6.76 -5.69 -14.80
CA SER A 54 -8.18 -5.74 -15.19
C SER A 54 -9.09 -6.36 -14.12
N GLN A 55 -8.55 -7.02 -13.10
CA GLN A 55 -9.30 -7.81 -12.12
C GLN A 55 -9.07 -7.43 -10.66
N ARG A 56 -8.25 -6.41 -10.36
CA ARG A 56 -8.11 -5.78 -9.04
C ARG A 56 -7.94 -6.72 -7.83
N ALA A 57 -7.20 -7.83 -7.95
CA ALA A 57 -6.66 -8.47 -6.76
C ALA A 57 -5.59 -7.53 -6.17
N ASP A 58 -5.62 -7.30 -4.87
CA ASP A 58 -4.71 -6.34 -4.25
C ASP A 58 -3.26 -6.78 -4.39
N LEU A 59 -2.95 -8.03 -4.05
CA LEU A 59 -1.59 -8.57 -4.14
C LEU A 59 -1.60 -10.04 -4.55
N VAL A 60 -0.62 -10.46 -5.36
CA VAL A 60 -0.44 -11.85 -5.75
C VAL A 60 1.02 -12.27 -5.69
N PHE A 61 1.29 -13.34 -4.98
CA PHE A 61 2.62 -13.92 -4.81
C PHE A 61 2.64 -15.38 -5.26
N ALA A 62 3.82 -15.88 -5.59
CA ALA A 62 4.05 -17.26 -5.95
C ALA A 62 5.21 -17.84 -5.14
N VAL A 63 5.07 -19.10 -4.74
CA VAL A 63 6.06 -19.84 -3.96
C VAL A 63 6.06 -21.30 -4.35
N ASP A 64 7.22 -21.94 -4.35
CA ASP A 64 7.35 -23.38 -4.65
C ASP A 64 7.25 -24.22 -3.36
N LEU A 65 6.92 -25.50 -3.48
CA LEU A 65 6.90 -26.45 -2.38
C LEU A 65 8.15 -27.32 -2.38
N HIS A 66 8.68 -27.62 -1.19
CA HIS A 66 9.84 -28.50 -1.07
C HIS A 66 9.55 -29.91 -1.60
N GLY A 67 10.39 -30.40 -2.50
CA GLY A 67 10.32 -31.78 -3.02
C GLY A 67 9.14 -32.07 -3.95
N GLU A 68 8.36 -31.07 -4.32
CA GLU A 68 7.21 -31.22 -5.20
C GLU A 68 7.33 -30.31 -6.41
N ALA A 69 6.96 -30.78 -7.61
CA ALA A 69 6.83 -29.95 -8.80
C ALA A 69 5.52 -29.14 -8.76
N ALA A 70 5.28 -28.46 -7.62
CA ALA A 70 4.06 -27.73 -7.36
C ALA A 70 4.36 -26.30 -6.94
N ARG A 71 3.50 -25.38 -7.36
CA ARG A 71 3.56 -23.95 -7.02
C ARG A 71 2.28 -23.51 -6.35
N VAL A 72 2.43 -22.83 -5.22
CA VAL A 72 1.31 -22.16 -4.54
C VAL A 72 1.31 -20.69 -4.96
N ILE A 73 0.15 -20.22 -5.37
CA ILE A 73 -0.07 -18.82 -5.73
C ILE A 73 -1.04 -18.24 -4.71
N THR A 74 -0.58 -17.28 -3.93
CA THR A 74 -1.41 -16.60 -2.94
C THR A 74 -2.04 -15.36 -3.59
N VAL A 75 -3.36 -15.26 -3.50
CA VAL A 75 -4.12 -14.08 -3.88
C VAL A 75 -4.62 -13.43 -2.60
N VAL A 76 -4.12 -12.23 -2.31
CA VAL A 76 -4.46 -11.50 -1.09
C VAL A 76 -5.40 -10.36 -1.43
N GLU A 77 -6.48 -10.26 -0.69
CA GLU A 77 -7.48 -9.19 -0.77
C GLU A 77 -7.62 -8.54 0.60
N HIS A 78 -7.68 -7.22 0.64
CA HIS A 78 -7.86 -6.42 1.85
C HIS A 78 -9.30 -5.90 1.93
N LYS A 79 -9.94 -6.05 3.08
CA LYS A 79 -11.33 -5.63 3.29
C LYS A 79 -11.52 -4.90 4.62
N SER A 80 -12.14 -3.73 4.54
CA SER A 80 -12.57 -2.94 5.70
C SER A 80 -14.02 -3.20 6.11
N ALA A 81 -14.73 -4.08 5.41
CA ALA A 81 -16.07 -4.54 5.74
C ALA A 81 -16.31 -5.93 5.17
N PRO A 82 -17.17 -6.75 5.82
CA PRO A 82 -17.60 -8.03 5.26
C PRO A 82 -18.32 -7.84 3.92
N ASP A 83 -17.90 -8.60 2.90
CA ASP A 83 -18.45 -8.53 1.54
C ASP A 83 -19.01 -9.90 1.13
N PRO A 84 -20.34 -10.07 1.04
CA PRO A 84 -20.95 -11.33 0.62
C PRO A 84 -20.59 -11.77 -0.80
N SER A 85 -20.19 -10.85 -1.67
CA SER A 85 -19.82 -11.15 -3.06
C SER A 85 -18.37 -11.62 -3.20
N LEU A 86 -17.55 -11.47 -2.14
CA LEU A 86 -16.13 -11.74 -2.17
C LEU A 86 -15.77 -13.18 -2.56
N PRO A 87 -16.48 -14.25 -2.13
CA PRO A 87 -16.15 -15.61 -2.57
C PRO A 87 -16.22 -15.78 -4.09
N ALA A 88 -17.22 -15.15 -4.75
CA ALA A 88 -17.35 -15.20 -6.20
C ALA A 88 -16.28 -14.34 -6.90
N GLN A 89 -15.93 -13.20 -6.33
CA GLN A 89 -14.85 -12.36 -6.81
C GLN A 89 -13.51 -13.10 -6.75
N MET A 90 -13.19 -13.70 -5.62
CA MET A 90 -11.95 -14.46 -5.41
C MET A 90 -11.87 -15.68 -6.32
N LEU A 91 -13.00 -16.37 -6.58
CA LEU A 91 -13.02 -17.47 -7.56
C LEU A 91 -12.60 -16.98 -8.95
N ARG A 92 -13.13 -15.84 -9.41
CA ARG A 92 -12.73 -15.28 -10.72
C ARG A 92 -11.22 -15.01 -10.78
N TYR A 93 -10.64 -14.47 -9.70
CA TYR A 93 -9.20 -14.23 -9.62
C TYR A 93 -8.42 -15.54 -9.68
N CYS A 94 -8.81 -16.54 -8.90
CA CYS A 94 -8.17 -17.86 -8.89
C CYS A 94 -8.22 -18.55 -10.26
N VAL A 95 -9.37 -18.53 -10.93
CA VAL A 95 -9.54 -19.10 -12.28
C VAL A 95 -8.65 -18.36 -13.29
N HIS A 96 -8.62 -17.04 -13.24
CA HIS A 96 -7.76 -16.24 -14.11
C HIS A 96 -6.28 -16.57 -13.92
N VAL A 97 -5.82 -16.60 -12.68
CA VAL A 97 -4.43 -16.95 -12.34
C VAL A 97 -4.07 -18.34 -12.84
N LEU A 98 -4.91 -19.36 -12.56
CA LEU A 98 -4.70 -20.73 -13.04
C LEU A 98 -4.67 -20.81 -14.58
N HIS A 99 -5.54 -20.07 -15.26
CA HIS A 99 -5.57 -20.02 -16.72
C HIS A 99 -4.25 -19.46 -17.27
N VAL A 100 -3.75 -18.36 -16.72
CA VAL A 100 -2.46 -17.78 -17.15
C VAL A 100 -1.31 -18.73 -16.87
N CYS A 101 -1.27 -19.37 -15.71
CA CYS A 101 -0.25 -20.34 -15.34
C CYS A 101 -0.18 -21.49 -16.35
N ARG A 102 -1.31 -22.10 -16.68
CA ARG A 102 -1.39 -23.20 -17.66
C ARG A 102 -0.90 -22.80 -19.05
N ARG A 103 -1.24 -21.61 -19.52
CA ARG A 103 -0.81 -21.12 -20.84
C ARG A 103 0.68 -20.80 -20.93
N ARG A 104 1.37 -20.61 -19.84
CA ARG A 104 2.77 -20.16 -19.75
C ARG A 104 3.73 -21.25 -19.29
N GLY A 105 3.29 -22.52 -19.24
CA GLY A 105 4.15 -23.64 -18.88
C GLY A 105 4.56 -23.65 -17.41
N ALA A 106 3.72 -23.09 -16.53
CA ALA A 106 3.88 -23.31 -15.10
C ALA A 106 3.76 -24.82 -14.76
N PRO A 107 4.33 -25.28 -13.63
CA PRO A 107 4.19 -26.67 -13.22
C PRO A 107 2.73 -27.12 -13.26
N GLU A 108 2.48 -28.39 -13.64
CA GLU A 108 1.11 -28.93 -13.77
C GLU A 108 0.27 -28.78 -12.52
N ALA A 109 0.90 -28.74 -11.35
CA ALA A 109 0.27 -28.58 -10.04
C ALA A 109 0.34 -27.15 -9.51
N ALA A 110 -0.25 -26.17 -10.19
CA ALA A 110 -0.47 -24.85 -9.62
C ALA A 110 -1.70 -24.86 -8.72
N VAL A 111 -1.53 -24.47 -7.45
CA VAL A 111 -2.61 -24.33 -6.46
C VAL A 111 -2.77 -22.84 -6.10
N VAL A 112 -3.99 -22.32 -6.10
CA VAL A 112 -4.26 -20.95 -5.67
C VAL A 112 -4.84 -20.93 -4.27
N LEU A 113 -4.25 -20.12 -3.40
CA LEU A 113 -4.68 -19.88 -2.04
C LEU A 113 -5.28 -18.47 -1.92
N PRO A 114 -6.61 -18.35 -1.83
CA PRO A 114 -7.28 -17.06 -1.63
C PRO A 114 -7.26 -16.67 -0.15
N ILE A 115 -6.68 -15.50 0.12
CA ILE A 115 -6.51 -14.94 1.47
C ILE A 115 -7.21 -13.61 1.56
N VAL A 116 -7.87 -13.36 2.67
CA VAL A 116 -8.53 -12.09 3.00
C VAL A 116 -7.94 -11.58 4.30
N LEU A 117 -7.39 -10.36 4.29
CA LEU A 117 -7.10 -9.62 5.51
C LEU A 117 -8.28 -8.71 5.80
N HIS A 118 -8.93 -8.89 6.95
CA HIS A 118 -10.07 -8.09 7.36
C HIS A 118 -9.76 -7.25 8.59
N HIS A 119 -10.15 -5.96 8.50
CA HIS A 119 -10.26 -5.06 9.64
C HIS A 119 -11.50 -4.19 9.43
N GLY A 120 -12.33 -3.95 10.41
CA GLY A 120 -13.55 -3.26 10.05
C GLY A 120 -14.44 -2.77 11.19
N GLY A 121 -14.01 -2.86 12.44
CA GLY A 121 -14.80 -2.48 13.61
C GLY A 121 -15.89 -3.49 13.98
N ARG A 122 -16.05 -4.57 13.19
CA ARG A 122 -16.90 -5.73 13.49
C ARG A 122 -16.24 -7.00 12.97
N PRO A 123 -16.37 -8.13 13.68
CA PRO A 123 -15.82 -9.42 13.20
C PRO A 123 -16.36 -9.81 11.82
N TRP A 124 -15.54 -10.56 11.09
CA TRP A 124 -15.94 -11.08 9.79
C TRP A 124 -17.22 -11.91 9.87
N SER A 125 -18.24 -11.54 9.14
CA SER A 125 -19.55 -12.22 9.11
C SER A 125 -20.00 -12.64 7.71
N ALA A 126 -19.24 -12.29 6.67
CA ALA A 126 -19.55 -12.71 5.31
C ALA A 126 -19.21 -14.19 5.07
N PRO A 127 -19.83 -14.84 4.08
CA PRO A 127 -19.51 -16.21 3.71
C PRO A 127 -18.02 -16.39 3.36
N THR A 128 -17.44 -17.50 3.80
CA THR A 128 -16.10 -17.95 3.36
C THR A 128 -16.15 -19.03 2.29
N LEU A 129 -17.36 -19.52 1.96
CA LEU A 129 -17.63 -20.50 0.91
C LEU A 129 -18.45 -19.86 -0.20
N LEU A 130 -18.19 -20.27 -1.43
CA LEU A 130 -18.84 -19.69 -2.62
C LEU A 130 -20.34 -19.96 -2.68
N VAL A 131 -20.81 -21.14 -2.25
CA VAL A 131 -22.21 -21.54 -2.41
C VAL A 131 -22.91 -21.65 -1.08
N GLN A 132 -23.95 -20.84 -0.95
CA GLN A 132 -24.98 -20.94 0.10
C GLN A 132 -26.34 -20.96 -0.60
N GLY A 133 -27.23 -21.83 -0.21
CA GLY A 133 -28.53 -21.91 -0.81
C GLY A 133 -29.52 -22.78 -0.03
N PRO A 134 -30.82 -22.72 -0.38
CA PRO A 134 -31.86 -23.57 0.21
C PRO A 134 -31.60 -25.06 -0.05
N ASP A 135 -32.33 -25.93 0.61
CA ASP A 135 -32.06 -27.38 0.64
C ASP A 135 -31.96 -28.06 -0.74
N LEU A 136 -32.75 -27.62 -1.72
CA LEU A 136 -32.65 -28.13 -3.09
C LEU A 136 -31.30 -27.74 -3.73
N ALA A 137 -30.84 -26.52 -3.49
CA ALA A 137 -29.52 -26.10 -3.96
C ALA A 137 -28.39 -26.90 -3.29
N ARG A 138 -28.56 -27.37 -2.04
CA ARG A 138 -27.60 -28.24 -1.35
C ARG A 138 -27.40 -29.56 -2.08
N ALA A 139 -28.46 -30.12 -2.68
CA ALA A 139 -28.34 -31.33 -3.49
C ALA A 139 -27.46 -31.15 -4.74
N LEU A 140 -27.34 -29.94 -5.23
CA LEU A 140 -26.49 -29.57 -6.40
C LEU A 140 -25.06 -29.19 -6.02
N LEU A 141 -24.72 -29.08 -4.73
CA LEU A 141 -23.38 -28.70 -4.27
C LEU A 141 -22.23 -29.57 -4.80
N PRO A 142 -22.38 -30.90 -5.03
CA PRO A 142 -21.33 -31.72 -5.60
C PRO A 142 -20.86 -31.27 -6.99
N TRP A 143 -21.74 -30.62 -7.73
CA TRP A 143 -21.46 -30.11 -9.11
C TRP A 143 -21.08 -28.64 -9.15
N GLN A 144 -20.98 -27.96 -7.98
CA GLN A 144 -20.59 -26.55 -7.92
C GLN A 144 -19.10 -26.41 -7.59
N PRO A 145 -18.45 -25.34 -8.08
CA PRO A 145 -17.08 -25.06 -7.69
C PRO A 145 -16.99 -24.84 -6.17
N ARG A 146 -16.03 -25.49 -5.54
CA ARG A 146 -15.77 -25.35 -4.10
C ARG A 146 -14.50 -24.56 -3.90
N GLN A 147 -14.63 -23.41 -3.26
CA GLN A 147 -13.51 -22.59 -2.85
C GLN A 147 -13.76 -22.08 -1.44
N ARG A 148 -12.76 -22.17 -0.59
CA ARG A 148 -12.77 -21.61 0.76
C ARG A 148 -11.80 -20.45 0.81
N LEU A 149 -12.21 -19.33 1.39
CA LEU A 149 -11.33 -18.22 1.71
C LEU A 149 -10.62 -18.46 3.03
N LEU A 150 -9.33 -18.18 3.09
CA LEU A 150 -8.60 -18.09 4.35
C LEU A 150 -8.71 -16.64 4.82
N VAL A 151 -9.46 -16.40 5.89
CA VAL A 151 -9.70 -15.06 6.43
C VAL A 151 -8.82 -14.85 7.66
N ASP A 152 -7.97 -13.85 7.60
CA ASP A 152 -7.27 -13.30 8.75
C ASP A 152 -8.05 -12.09 9.25
N ASP A 153 -8.86 -12.32 10.30
CA ASP A 153 -9.70 -11.29 10.90
C ASP A 153 -8.99 -10.65 12.09
N LEU A 154 -8.68 -9.36 11.97
CA LEU A 154 -8.00 -8.61 13.04
C LEU A 154 -8.94 -8.19 14.17
N GLU A 155 -10.26 -8.15 13.93
CA GLU A 155 -11.20 -7.59 14.90
C GLU A 155 -11.26 -8.35 16.23
N PRO A 156 -11.29 -9.70 16.27
CA PRO A 156 -11.29 -10.43 17.52
C PRO A 156 -9.93 -10.44 18.23
N ARG A 157 -8.85 -9.98 17.58
CA ARG A 157 -7.51 -10.00 18.18
C ARG A 157 -7.35 -8.85 19.18
N ARG A 158 -6.83 -9.18 20.37
CA ARG A 158 -6.51 -8.17 21.39
C ARG A 158 -5.23 -7.43 20.99
N GLU A 159 -5.12 -6.16 21.37
CA GLU A 159 -3.92 -5.36 21.11
C GLU A 159 -2.65 -6.05 21.65
N GLN A 160 -2.70 -6.60 22.87
CA GLN A 160 -1.58 -7.30 23.48
C GLN A 160 -1.12 -8.52 22.66
N ASP A 161 -2.04 -9.24 22.02
CA ASP A 161 -1.72 -10.40 21.18
C ASP A 161 -1.01 -9.93 19.88
N LEU A 162 -1.35 -8.76 19.35
CA LEU A 162 -0.68 -8.16 18.19
C LEU A 162 0.72 -7.63 18.55
N LEU A 163 0.88 -7.02 19.73
CA LEU A 163 2.17 -6.50 20.20
C LEU A 163 3.24 -7.60 20.32
N THR A 164 2.82 -8.81 20.70
CA THR A 164 3.73 -9.95 20.96
C THR A 164 3.69 -11.03 19.86
N ALA A 165 2.90 -10.82 18.81
CA ALA A 165 2.78 -11.78 17.72
C ALA A 165 4.14 -12.06 17.04
N PRO A 166 4.42 -13.29 16.63
CA PRO A 166 5.65 -13.65 15.89
C PRO A 166 5.57 -13.20 14.42
N LEU A 167 5.23 -11.94 14.22
CA LEU A 167 5.11 -11.27 12.93
C LEU A 167 6.30 -10.32 12.70
N PRO A 168 6.67 -10.03 11.46
CA PRO A 168 7.59 -8.93 11.16
C PRO A 168 7.13 -7.62 11.84
N PRO A 169 8.04 -6.81 12.38
CA PRO A 169 7.69 -5.58 13.11
C PRO A 169 6.75 -4.65 12.32
N ALA A 170 7.03 -4.45 11.03
CA ALA A 170 6.19 -3.64 10.15
C ALA A 170 4.76 -4.19 9.99
N VAL A 171 4.60 -5.51 9.96
CA VAL A 171 3.27 -6.16 9.88
C VAL A 171 2.52 -6.02 11.21
N ARG A 172 3.23 -6.14 12.36
CA ARG A 172 2.62 -5.86 13.68
C ARG A 172 2.09 -4.43 13.73
N LEU A 173 2.91 -3.45 13.32
CA LEU A 173 2.52 -2.04 13.32
C LEU A 173 1.37 -1.77 12.34
N LEU A 174 1.39 -2.38 11.14
CA LEU A 174 0.26 -2.32 10.19
C LEU A 174 -1.04 -2.78 10.85
N PHE A 175 -1.04 -3.95 11.49
CA PHE A 175 -2.25 -4.50 12.11
C PHE A 175 -2.75 -3.65 13.28
N LEU A 176 -1.85 -3.11 14.08
CA LEU A 176 -2.18 -2.15 15.15
C LEU A 176 -2.82 -0.88 14.57
N CYS A 177 -2.25 -0.28 13.53
CA CYS A 177 -2.79 0.89 12.86
C CYS A 177 -4.17 0.62 12.24
N LEU A 178 -4.35 -0.49 11.52
CA LEU A 178 -5.64 -0.85 10.91
C LEU A 178 -6.75 -1.02 11.95
N ARG A 179 -6.43 -1.49 13.16
CA ARG A 179 -7.41 -1.60 14.27
C ARG A 179 -7.79 -0.26 14.88
N HIS A 180 -6.83 0.65 15.02
CA HIS A 180 -6.99 1.92 15.74
C HIS A 180 -7.10 3.15 14.82
N GLY A 181 -7.01 2.97 13.52
CA GLY A 181 -7.02 4.04 12.53
C GLY A 181 -8.42 4.53 12.13
N ARG A 182 -9.40 4.50 13.03
CA ARG A 182 -10.76 4.99 12.77
C ARG A 182 -11.19 5.94 13.86
N GLY A 183 -11.02 7.25 13.62
CA GLY A 183 -11.61 8.29 14.44
C GLY A 183 -11.07 8.35 15.88
N GLY A 184 -9.84 7.90 16.10
CA GLY A 184 -9.19 8.05 17.41
C GLY A 184 -8.87 9.50 17.71
N SER A 185 -9.19 9.97 18.92
CA SER A 185 -8.76 11.27 19.42
C SER A 185 -7.24 11.35 19.54
N GLU A 186 -6.67 12.55 19.52
CA GLU A 186 -5.23 12.76 19.71
C GLU A 186 -4.69 12.02 20.94
N SER A 187 -5.40 12.11 22.08
CA SER A 187 -4.97 11.44 23.33
C SER A 187 -4.96 9.91 23.21
N GLU A 188 -5.93 9.32 22.52
CA GLU A 188 -5.98 7.87 22.30
C GLU A 188 -4.85 7.39 21.39
N VAL A 189 -4.56 8.13 20.31
CA VAL A 189 -3.46 7.84 19.40
C VAL A 189 -2.11 7.93 20.10
N LEU A 190 -1.87 9.00 20.87
CA LEU A 190 -0.62 9.18 21.62
C LEU A 190 -0.43 8.08 22.66
N ALA A 191 -1.48 7.72 23.41
CA ALA A 191 -1.44 6.61 24.36
C ALA A 191 -1.20 5.26 23.67
N ALA A 192 -1.72 5.05 22.45
CA ALA A 192 -1.44 3.87 21.64
C ALA A 192 0.04 3.82 21.22
N LEU A 193 0.60 4.93 20.73
CA LEU A 193 2.03 5.01 20.37
C LEU A 193 2.96 4.75 21.57
N ASP A 194 2.59 5.21 22.76
CA ASP A 194 3.34 4.89 23.99
C ASP A 194 3.36 3.37 24.25
N ARG A 195 2.22 2.68 24.09
CA ARG A 195 2.15 1.21 24.22
C ARG A 195 2.88 0.48 23.10
N TRP A 196 2.91 1.04 21.87
CA TRP A 196 3.58 0.44 20.68
C TRP A 196 5.05 0.80 20.58
N SER A 197 5.61 1.52 21.57
CA SER A 197 6.98 2.02 21.54
C SER A 197 8.04 0.97 21.21
N GLN A 198 7.85 -0.28 21.71
CA GLN A 198 8.78 -1.37 21.37
C GLN A 198 8.63 -1.79 19.89
N VAL A 199 7.40 -1.86 19.35
CA VAL A 199 7.19 -2.21 17.95
C VAL A 199 7.77 -1.14 17.02
N LEU A 200 7.68 0.14 17.40
CA LEU A 200 8.30 1.25 16.64
C LEU A 200 9.83 1.10 16.62
N ARG A 201 10.45 0.78 17.75
CA ARG A 201 11.89 0.51 17.81
C ARG A 201 12.29 -0.73 17.01
N ASP A 202 11.47 -1.79 17.04
CA ASP A 202 11.73 -3.00 16.25
C ASP A 202 11.65 -2.71 14.74
N VAL A 203 10.71 -1.84 14.31
CA VAL A 203 10.64 -1.38 12.91
C VAL A 203 11.85 -0.54 12.54
N GLU A 204 12.29 0.36 13.44
CA GLU A 204 13.47 1.19 13.21
C GLU A 204 14.76 0.39 13.11
N ALA A 205 14.88 -0.71 13.86
CA ALA A 205 16.03 -1.59 13.88
C ALA A 205 16.06 -2.63 12.74
N ASP A 206 15.00 -2.71 11.92
CA ASP A 206 14.91 -3.67 10.82
C ASP A 206 15.60 -3.10 9.57
N ASP A 207 16.82 -3.54 9.28
CA ASP A 207 17.61 -3.09 8.12
C ASP A 207 17.14 -3.69 6.77
N GLY A 208 16.09 -4.51 6.79
CA GLY A 208 15.51 -5.11 5.59
C GLY A 208 14.70 -4.12 4.73
N PRO A 209 14.48 -4.41 3.44
CA PRO A 209 13.53 -3.66 2.63
C PRO A 209 12.08 -3.98 3.02
N PRO A 210 11.19 -2.96 3.11
CA PRO A 210 11.43 -1.53 2.88
C PRO A 210 12.21 -0.88 4.01
N LEU A 211 12.92 0.20 3.73
CA LEU A 211 13.68 0.91 4.74
C LEU A 211 12.78 1.39 5.89
N PRO A 212 13.25 1.36 7.15
CA PRO A 212 12.48 1.77 8.32
C PRO A 212 11.84 3.14 8.16
N TYR A 213 12.57 4.08 7.58
CA TYR A 213 12.11 5.43 7.30
C TYR A 213 10.86 5.46 6.39
N ASP A 214 10.84 4.70 5.29
CA ASP A 214 9.70 4.65 4.36
C ASP A 214 8.45 4.06 5.01
N LEU A 215 8.65 3.09 5.92
CA LEU A 215 7.57 2.49 6.70
C LEU A 215 7.01 3.47 7.73
N LEU A 216 7.88 4.07 8.55
CA LEU A 216 7.47 5.04 9.59
C LEU A 216 6.76 6.25 8.98
N ASP A 217 7.22 6.72 7.80
CA ASP A 217 6.55 7.77 7.03
C ASP A 217 5.13 7.35 6.62
N ALA A 218 4.97 6.15 6.07
CA ALA A 218 3.66 5.64 5.69
C ALA A 218 2.70 5.52 6.90
N PHE A 219 3.20 5.08 8.04
CA PHE A 219 2.41 4.98 9.28
C PHE A 219 2.05 6.37 9.83
N GLY A 220 2.98 7.31 9.82
CA GLY A 220 2.73 8.68 10.25
C GLY A 220 1.64 9.35 9.43
N TRP A 221 1.73 9.25 8.10
CA TRP A 221 0.70 9.76 7.18
C TRP A 221 -0.65 9.11 7.39
N TYR A 222 -0.67 7.79 7.59
CA TYR A 222 -1.90 7.06 7.84
C TYR A 222 -2.61 7.58 9.10
N LEU A 223 -1.88 7.78 10.20
CA LEU A 223 -2.45 8.30 11.45
C LEU A 223 -3.00 9.72 11.27
N LEU A 224 -2.28 10.60 10.54
CA LEU A 224 -2.77 11.95 10.23
C LEU A 224 -4.05 11.94 9.37
N ASP A 225 -4.18 10.99 8.44
CA ASP A 225 -5.33 10.92 7.54
C ASP A 225 -6.57 10.27 8.18
N THR A 226 -6.39 9.46 9.24
CA THR A 226 -7.46 8.61 9.78
C THR A 226 -7.86 8.93 11.20
N THR A 227 -7.14 9.82 11.90
CA THR A 227 -7.38 10.20 13.30
C THR A 227 -7.32 11.71 13.49
N ASP A 228 -7.65 12.18 14.70
CA ASP A 228 -7.62 13.61 15.04
C ASP A 228 -6.23 14.06 15.59
N VAL A 229 -5.17 13.24 15.44
CA VAL A 229 -3.84 13.58 15.94
C VAL A 229 -3.22 14.72 15.12
N GLY A 230 -2.71 15.74 15.82
CA GLY A 230 -1.98 16.84 15.19
C GLY A 230 -0.57 16.44 14.75
N GLU A 231 -0.07 17.05 13.67
CA GLU A 231 1.27 16.78 13.13
C GLU A 231 2.37 17.01 14.18
N ASP A 232 2.30 18.11 14.94
CA ASP A 232 3.28 18.43 15.98
C ASP A 232 3.25 17.42 17.14
N ALA A 233 2.06 16.94 17.51
CA ALA A 233 1.91 15.95 18.59
C ALA A 233 2.48 14.59 18.14
N LEU A 234 2.20 14.19 16.91
CA LEU A 234 2.73 12.97 16.32
C LEU A 234 4.25 13.02 16.16
N GLN A 235 4.80 14.16 15.72
CA GLN A 235 6.25 14.38 15.63
C GLN A 235 6.93 14.21 17.00
N ARG A 236 6.37 14.83 18.04
CA ARG A 236 6.90 14.68 19.42
C ARG A 236 6.84 13.24 19.92
N ALA A 237 5.76 12.51 19.58
CA ALA A 237 5.62 11.11 19.94
C ALA A 237 6.68 10.24 19.25
N PHE A 238 6.89 10.39 17.95
CA PHE A 238 7.95 9.66 17.24
C PHE A 238 9.34 10.00 17.80
N ASN A 239 9.67 11.28 18.03
CA ASN A 239 10.94 11.68 18.65
C ASN A 239 11.18 11.07 20.04
N ARG A 240 10.11 10.78 20.80
CA ARG A 240 10.21 10.16 22.11
C ARG A 240 10.51 8.65 22.01
N HIS A 241 9.99 7.98 20.99
CA HIS A 241 10.01 6.52 20.90
C HIS A 241 11.07 5.97 19.95
N LEU A 242 11.49 6.73 18.93
CA LEU A 242 12.57 6.34 18.04
C LEU A 242 13.93 6.63 18.67
N GLN A 243 14.90 5.76 18.39
CA GLN A 243 16.28 5.91 18.84
C GLN A 243 17.06 6.92 17.98
N HIS A 244 16.68 7.04 16.71
CA HIS A 244 17.29 7.88 15.69
C HIS A 244 16.30 8.98 15.28
N PRO A 245 16.34 10.18 15.89
CA PRO A 245 15.42 11.28 15.56
C PRO A 245 15.45 11.70 14.08
N GLU A 246 16.56 11.43 13.37
CA GLU A 246 16.68 11.63 11.93
C GLU A 246 15.76 10.72 11.11
N ASN A 247 15.35 9.58 11.67
CA ASN A 247 14.36 8.67 11.07
C ASN A 247 12.92 9.11 11.34
N ASN A 248 12.71 10.24 12.05
CA ASN A 248 11.36 10.73 12.26
C ASN A 248 10.75 11.20 10.93
N PRO A 249 9.71 10.53 10.45
CA PRO A 249 9.12 10.79 9.13
C PRO A 249 8.51 12.19 9.03
N MET A 250 8.05 12.75 10.14
CA MET A 250 7.41 14.07 10.13
C MET A 250 8.36 15.20 9.75
N THR A 251 9.63 15.12 10.14
CA THR A 251 10.63 16.14 9.76
C THR A 251 10.96 16.10 8.28
N THR A 252 11.01 14.91 7.69
CA THR A 252 11.29 14.75 6.26
C THR A 252 10.04 14.92 5.41
N GLY A 253 8.88 14.51 5.90
CA GLY A 253 7.59 14.79 5.26
C GLY A 253 7.34 16.29 5.15
N GLN A 254 7.66 17.08 6.18
CA GLN A 254 7.62 18.55 6.12
C GLN A 254 8.60 19.09 5.09
N ARG A 255 9.83 18.57 5.00
CA ARG A 255 10.81 18.96 4.01
C ARG A 255 10.36 18.63 2.59
N ILE A 256 9.91 17.40 2.35
CA ILE A 256 9.39 16.97 1.03
C ILE A 256 8.16 17.77 0.63
N ARG A 257 7.25 18.09 1.57
CA ARG A 257 6.10 18.97 1.30
C ARG A 257 6.51 20.39 0.99
N ALA A 258 7.51 20.93 1.68
CA ALA A 258 8.04 22.24 1.42
C ALA A 258 8.70 22.28 0.03
N GLU A 259 9.49 21.27 -0.30
CA GLU A 259 10.10 21.08 -1.61
C GLU A 259 9.04 20.88 -2.71
N SER A 260 8.04 20.01 -2.50
CA SER A 260 6.96 19.76 -3.46
C SER A 260 6.04 20.97 -3.65
N ARG A 261 5.75 21.74 -2.58
CA ARG A 261 5.01 23.01 -2.69
C ARG A 261 5.83 24.07 -3.43
N SER A 262 7.13 24.13 -3.18
CA SER A 262 8.06 25.00 -3.89
C SER A 262 8.12 24.65 -5.38
N LEU A 263 8.31 23.37 -5.72
CA LEU A 263 8.30 22.87 -7.10
C LEU A 263 6.95 23.10 -7.78
N GLY A 264 5.84 22.76 -7.13
CA GLY A 264 4.49 22.99 -7.67
C GLY A 264 4.17 24.48 -7.88
N ARG A 265 4.71 25.37 -7.03
CA ARG A 265 4.60 26.83 -7.22
C ARG A 265 5.39 27.28 -8.44
N VAL A 266 6.62 26.82 -8.59
CA VAL A 266 7.49 27.14 -9.74
C VAL A 266 6.88 26.63 -11.04
N GLU A 267 6.42 25.39 -11.08
CA GLU A 267 5.73 24.83 -12.26
C GLU A 267 4.42 25.57 -12.58
N GLY A 268 3.67 25.97 -11.56
CA GLY A 268 2.44 26.77 -11.71
C GLY A 268 2.73 28.15 -12.29
N GLN A 269 3.75 28.83 -11.78
CA GLN A 269 4.22 30.13 -12.28
C GLN A 269 4.72 30.01 -13.73
N ALA A 270 5.56 29.02 -14.03
CA ALA A 270 6.04 28.78 -15.40
C ALA A 270 4.89 28.52 -16.39
N ARG A 271 3.89 27.71 -15.99
CA ARG A 271 2.70 27.44 -16.82
C ARG A 271 1.85 28.68 -17.07
N LEU A 272 1.67 29.51 -16.03
CA LEU A 272 0.93 30.77 -16.16
C LEU A 272 1.69 31.74 -17.07
N LEU A 273 2.98 31.91 -16.85
CA LEU A 273 3.83 32.78 -17.67
C LEU A 273 3.87 32.37 -19.14
N LEU A 274 3.97 31.04 -19.41
CA LEU A 274 3.87 30.50 -20.78
C LEU A 274 2.55 30.88 -21.45
N LYS A 275 1.42 30.79 -20.74
CA LYS A 275 0.12 31.22 -21.28
C LYS A 275 0.07 32.73 -21.59
N LEU A 276 0.61 33.54 -20.70
CA LEU A 276 0.65 34.99 -20.89
C LEU A 276 1.53 35.36 -22.09
N LEU A 277 2.73 34.78 -22.21
CA LEU A 277 3.65 34.99 -23.32
C LEU A 277 3.05 34.54 -24.65
N GLN A 278 2.43 33.36 -24.70
CA GLN A 278 1.73 32.88 -25.91
C GLN A 278 0.58 33.78 -26.32
N ARG A 279 -0.17 34.33 -25.36
CA ARG A 279 -1.29 35.23 -25.64
C ARG A 279 -0.82 36.59 -26.16
N ARG A 280 0.35 37.07 -25.69
CA ARG A 280 0.88 38.40 -26.04
C ARG A 280 1.73 38.38 -27.29
N PHE A 281 2.62 37.39 -27.43
CA PHE A 281 3.63 37.36 -28.50
C PHE A 281 3.37 36.26 -29.54
N GLY A 282 2.27 35.46 -29.39
CA GLY A 282 1.95 34.36 -30.28
C GLY A 282 2.64 33.05 -29.90
N PRO A 283 2.62 32.03 -30.78
CA PRO A 283 3.20 30.71 -30.50
C PRO A 283 4.69 30.81 -30.19
N LEU A 284 5.10 30.25 -29.03
CA LEU A 284 6.50 30.17 -28.64
C LEU A 284 7.14 28.90 -29.21
N ASN A 285 8.38 29.02 -29.69
CA ASN A 285 9.17 27.87 -30.11
C ASN A 285 9.63 27.00 -28.90
N GLN A 286 10.16 25.80 -29.19
CA GLN A 286 10.55 24.86 -28.14
C GLN A 286 11.63 25.43 -27.21
N ILE A 287 12.62 26.15 -27.75
CA ILE A 287 13.72 26.73 -26.97
C ILE A 287 13.17 27.78 -25.97
N GLN A 288 12.23 28.60 -26.41
CA GLN A 288 11.59 29.59 -25.56
C GLN A 288 10.75 28.96 -24.45
N GLN A 289 10.01 27.90 -24.79
CA GLN A 289 9.23 27.13 -23.80
C GLN A 289 10.13 26.47 -22.76
N ASP A 290 11.23 25.83 -23.19
CA ASP A 290 12.16 25.14 -22.29
C ASP A 290 12.92 26.16 -21.40
N ARG A 291 13.22 27.34 -21.90
CA ARG A 291 13.79 28.42 -21.08
C ARG A 291 12.87 28.79 -19.91
N ILE A 292 11.57 28.93 -20.16
CA ILE A 292 10.60 29.24 -19.10
C ILE A 292 10.41 28.05 -18.13
N ARG A 293 10.38 26.82 -18.63
CA ARG A 293 10.23 25.63 -17.78
C ARG A 293 11.40 25.38 -16.85
N ASN A 294 12.61 25.75 -17.29
CA ASN A 294 13.85 25.54 -16.53
C ASN A 294 14.27 26.78 -15.72
N ALA A 295 13.46 27.81 -15.68
CA ALA A 295 13.74 29.02 -14.95
C ALA A 295 13.56 28.84 -13.43
N THR A 296 14.35 29.62 -12.68
CA THR A 296 14.22 29.68 -11.22
C THR A 296 12.96 30.47 -10.81
N ALA A 297 12.52 30.32 -9.55
CA ALA A 297 11.38 31.08 -9.04
C ALA A 297 11.56 32.58 -9.16
N GLU A 298 12.79 33.07 -8.89
CA GLU A 298 13.13 34.49 -8.97
C GLU A 298 13.11 35.02 -10.40
N GLU A 299 13.54 34.23 -11.38
CA GLU A 299 13.44 34.55 -12.80
C GLU A 299 11.99 34.63 -13.26
N LEU A 300 11.18 33.64 -12.90
CA LEU A 300 9.75 33.58 -13.24
C LEU A 300 8.98 34.76 -12.65
N GLU A 301 9.29 35.21 -11.44
CA GLU A 301 8.68 36.36 -10.79
C GLU A 301 9.05 37.63 -11.55
N ARG A 302 10.34 37.91 -11.80
CA ARG A 302 10.80 39.02 -12.58
C ARG A 302 10.20 39.07 -13.99
N TRP A 303 10.13 37.93 -14.67
CA TRP A 303 9.56 37.84 -16.01
C TRP A 303 8.04 38.04 -16.03
N THR A 304 7.37 37.61 -14.96
CA THR A 304 5.92 37.82 -14.79
C THR A 304 5.61 39.31 -14.64
N ASP A 305 6.44 40.06 -13.92
CA ASP A 305 6.28 41.53 -13.79
C ASP A 305 6.52 42.25 -15.12
N ARG A 306 7.51 41.81 -15.89
CA ARG A 306 7.88 42.42 -17.19
C ARG A 306 6.94 42.05 -18.33
N VAL A 307 6.24 40.91 -18.25
CA VAL A 307 5.44 40.39 -19.37
C VAL A 307 4.37 41.38 -19.85
N LEU A 308 3.90 42.31 -19.00
CA LEU A 308 2.88 43.27 -19.35
C LEU A 308 3.44 44.47 -20.12
N ASP A 309 4.68 44.86 -19.89
CA ASP A 309 5.29 46.07 -20.42
C ASP A 309 6.29 45.83 -21.57
N ALA A 310 6.90 44.65 -21.65
CA ALA A 310 7.89 44.26 -22.63
C ALA A 310 7.34 44.30 -24.07
N ALA A 311 8.17 44.75 -25.03
CA ALA A 311 7.79 44.78 -26.44
C ALA A 311 7.99 43.40 -27.13
N THR A 312 8.98 42.63 -26.71
CA THR A 312 9.32 41.32 -27.27
C THR A 312 9.51 40.28 -26.21
N PHE A 313 9.51 38.98 -26.61
CA PHE A 313 9.83 37.87 -25.71
C PHE A 313 11.21 38.04 -25.03
N ASP A 314 12.21 38.49 -25.82
CA ASP A 314 13.57 38.62 -25.31
C ASP A 314 13.69 39.77 -24.27
N ASP A 315 12.86 40.80 -24.36
CA ASP A 315 12.80 41.89 -23.35
C ASP A 315 12.21 41.36 -22.02
N VAL A 316 11.35 40.34 -22.06
CA VAL A 316 10.80 39.72 -20.84
C VAL A 316 11.87 38.92 -20.11
N VAL A 317 12.66 38.13 -20.84
CA VAL A 317 13.60 37.14 -20.29
C VAL A 317 15.05 37.64 -20.19
N ALA A 318 15.24 38.94 -20.44
CA ALA A 318 16.53 39.64 -20.31
C ALA A 318 16.96 39.84 -18.80
#